data_eced408bd01895219bc7e5d85874f9c0
#
_entry.id   eced408bd01895219bc7e5d85874f9c0
#
_cell.length_a   1.000
_cell.length_b   1.000
_cell.length_c   1.000
_cell.angle_alpha   90.00
_cell.angle_beta   90.00
_cell.angle_gamma   90.00
#
_symmetry.space_group_name_H-M   'P 1'
#
loop_
_entity.id
_entity.type
_entity.pdbx_description
1 polymer ?
#
loop_
_entity_poly.entity_id
_entity_poly.type
_entity_poly.pdbx_seq_one_letter_code
_entity_poly.pdbx_strand_id
1 'polypeptide(L)'
;MYGSSLGLVIATLIGLGLAGVLALMGALFVANARAAVHARGLAQQARTQQRQQLADSRVQDLRPLLGAEPGDAAALRFDVDLPAEAVPVFGIPSELRELLAKVAAHAARVMAAGATLQVRARIEGTQAVVHWRDLDADSERPPLARFFDALDAASLASARICERIAGRHGGRIYSAPDDGGVLGLTLRLPLYAPAVAAGSVD
;
A
#
# COMPACT_ATOMS: atom_id res chain seq x y z
N MET A 1 68.83 -37.31 -14.42
CA MET A 1 68.09 -36.40 -15.35
C MET A 1 66.60 -36.29 -14.99
N TYR A 2 66.24 -36.05 -13.76
CA TYR A 2 64.79 -35.93 -13.31
C TYR A 2 64.38 -34.55 -12.74
N GLY A 3 65.31 -33.60 -12.73
CA GLY A 3 64.98 -32.26 -12.08
C GLY A 3 64.25 -31.26 -12.97
N SER A 4 64.35 -31.42 -14.33
CA SER A 4 63.80 -30.44 -15.28
C SER A 4 62.27 -30.56 -15.47
N SER A 5 61.74 -31.77 -15.34
CA SER A 5 60.29 -32.02 -15.55
C SER A 5 59.39 -31.57 -14.34
N LEU A 6 59.93 -31.66 -13.15
CA LEU A 6 59.17 -31.24 -11.94
C LEU A 6 59.01 -29.72 -11.89
N GLY A 7 60.03 -28.95 -12.28
CA GLY A 7 59.94 -27.48 -12.33
C GLY A 7 58.91 -26.99 -13.35
N LEU A 8 58.79 -27.64 -14.49
CA LEU A 8 57.84 -27.29 -15.54
C LEU A 8 56.41 -27.56 -15.11
N VAL A 9 56.15 -28.66 -14.41
CA VAL A 9 54.81 -29.00 -13.89
C VAL A 9 54.37 -28.01 -12.82
N ILE A 10 55.26 -27.62 -11.92
CA ILE A 10 54.94 -26.62 -10.87
C ILE A 10 54.66 -25.26 -11.51
N ALA A 11 55.44 -24.81 -12.47
CA ALA A 11 55.21 -23.53 -13.15
C ALA A 11 53.89 -23.49 -13.92
N THR A 12 53.51 -24.59 -14.57
CA THR A 12 52.19 -24.67 -15.26
C THR A 12 51.01 -24.67 -14.30
N LEU A 13 51.12 -25.35 -13.16
CA LEU A 13 50.06 -25.35 -12.14
C LEU A 13 49.89 -23.96 -11.50
N ILE A 14 50.97 -23.24 -11.20
CA ILE A 14 50.91 -21.87 -10.69
C ILE A 14 50.30 -20.93 -11.71
N GLY A 15 50.71 -21.06 -13.00
CA GLY A 15 50.14 -20.24 -14.08
C GLY A 15 48.64 -20.44 -14.28
N LEU A 16 48.16 -21.70 -14.24
CA LEU A 16 46.73 -22.03 -14.32
C LEU A 16 45.96 -21.50 -13.11
N GLY A 17 46.53 -21.61 -11.93
CA GLY A 17 45.93 -21.08 -10.69
C GLY A 17 45.75 -19.55 -10.75
N LEU A 18 46.78 -18.82 -11.19
CA LEU A 18 46.75 -17.36 -11.30
C LEU A 18 45.73 -16.89 -12.37
N ALA A 19 45.70 -17.56 -13.52
CA ALA A 19 44.71 -17.26 -14.57
C ALA A 19 43.28 -17.49 -14.11
N GLY A 20 43.01 -18.56 -13.32
CA GLY A 20 41.70 -18.85 -12.73
C GLY A 20 41.27 -17.76 -11.74
N VAL A 21 42.18 -17.30 -10.89
CA VAL A 21 41.87 -16.20 -9.92
C VAL A 21 41.57 -14.90 -10.65
N LEU A 22 42.36 -14.55 -11.67
CA LEU A 22 42.11 -13.34 -12.46
C LEU A 22 40.78 -13.39 -13.22
N ALA A 23 40.42 -14.54 -13.79
CA ALA A 23 39.10 -14.72 -14.44
C ALA A 23 37.93 -14.59 -13.45
N LEU A 24 38.09 -15.17 -12.26
CA LEU A 24 37.06 -15.06 -11.20
C LEU A 24 36.90 -13.63 -10.73
N MET A 25 37.99 -12.91 -10.48
CA MET A 25 37.96 -11.50 -10.11
C MET A 25 37.33 -10.60 -11.19
N GLY A 26 37.65 -10.88 -12.47
CA GLY A 26 37.03 -10.20 -13.61
C GLY A 26 35.50 -10.44 -13.68
N ALA A 27 35.07 -11.69 -13.48
CA ALA A 27 33.64 -12.04 -13.46
C ALA A 27 32.89 -11.36 -12.30
N LEU A 28 33.50 -11.35 -11.10
CA LEU A 28 32.94 -10.65 -9.93
C LEU A 28 32.84 -9.13 -10.15
N PHE A 29 33.86 -8.53 -10.76
CA PHE A 29 33.85 -7.10 -11.07
C PHE A 29 32.76 -6.75 -12.08
N VAL A 30 32.60 -7.54 -13.14
CA VAL A 30 31.51 -7.33 -14.14
C VAL A 30 30.14 -7.56 -13.51
N ALA A 31 29.97 -8.57 -12.66
CA ALA A 31 28.72 -8.82 -11.96
C ALA A 31 28.34 -7.65 -11.03
N ASN A 32 29.31 -7.14 -10.25
CA ASN A 32 29.11 -5.98 -9.38
C ASN A 32 28.79 -4.69 -10.16
N ALA A 33 29.48 -4.47 -11.28
CA ALA A 33 29.20 -3.31 -12.14
C ALA A 33 27.77 -3.36 -12.72
N ARG A 34 27.32 -4.53 -13.17
CA ARG A 34 25.94 -4.73 -13.65
C ARG A 34 24.91 -4.51 -12.54
N ALA A 35 25.15 -5.06 -11.35
CA ALA A 35 24.28 -4.86 -10.19
C ALA A 35 24.17 -3.37 -9.83
N ALA A 36 25.27 -2.62 -9.85
CA ALA A 36 25.26 -1.19 -9.58
C ALA A 36 24.49 -0.37 -10.63
N VAL A 37 24.56 -0.74 -11.91
CA VAL A 37 23.77 -0.10 -12.98
C VAL A 37 22.29 -0.38 -12.80
N HIS A 38 21.90 -1.62 -12.51
CA HIS A 38 20.49 -1.97 -12.23
C HIS A 38 19.96 -1.25 -11.00
N ALA A 39 20.71 -1.18 -9.91
CA ALA A 39 20.31 -0.46 -8.70
C ALA A 39 20.10 1.04 -8.97
N ARG A 40 20.96 1.68 -9.77
CA ARG A 40 20.78 3.09 -10.18
C ARG A 40 19.53 3.29 -11.03
N GLY A 41 19.26 2.37 -11.98
CA GLY A 41 18.05 2.40 -12.81
C GLY A 41 16.77 2.34 -11.97
N LEU A 42 16.71 1.40 -11.03
CA LEU A 42 15.57 1.27 -10.10
C LEU A 42 15.40 2.51 -9.22
N ALA A 43 16.50 3.07 -8.70
CA ALA A 43 16.45 4.29 -7.91
C ALA A 43 15.95 5.50 -8.70
N GLN A 44 16.34 5.61 -9.98
CA GLN A 44 15.83 6.67 -10.86
C GLN A 44 14.34 6.51 -11.17
N GLN A 45 13.90 5.29 -11.47
CA GLN A 45 12.49 4.99 -11.68
C GLN A 45 11.65 5.30 -10.44
N ALA A 46 12.11 4.91 -9.25
CA ALA A 46 11.44 5.22 -7.99
C ALA A 46 11.32 6.74 -7.77
N ARG A 47 12.37 7.51 -8.04
CA ARG A 47 12.34 8.98 -7.93
C ARG A 47 11.38 9.62 -8.93
N THR A 48 11.33 9.12 -10.17
CA THR A 48 10.41 9.62 -11.19
C THR A 48 8.96 9.33 -10.82
N GLN A 49 8.67 8.12 -10.36
CA GLN A 49 7.35 7.74 -9.86
C GLN A 49 6.94 8.59 -8.65
N GLN A 50 7.86 8.81 -7.71
CA GLN A 50 7.58 9.67 -6.54
C GLN A 50 7.28 11.11 -6.95
N ARG A 51 8.00 11.68 -7.93
CA ARG A 51 7.71 13.03 -8.44
C ARG A 51 6.36 13.10 -9.14
N GLN A 52 6.01 12.09 -9.94
CA GLN A 52 4.70 12.01 -10.59
C GLN A 52 3.57 11.91 -9.55
N GLN A 53 3.75 11.08 -8.51
CA GLN A 53 2.79 10.94 -7.43
C GLN A 53 2.57 12.26 -6.67
N LEU A 54 3.65 13.01 -6.39
CA LEU A 54 3.55 14.34 -5.76
C LEU A 54 2.81 15.35 -6.66
N ALA A 55 3.03 15.28 -7.97
CA ALA A 55 2.34 16.13 -8.94
C ALA A 55 0.83 15.80 -9.05
N ASP A 56 0.46 14.54 -8.82
CA ASP A 56 -0.93 14.07 -8.87
C ASP A 56 -1.69 14.29 -7.54
N SER A 57 -0.98 14.67 -6.47
CA SER A 57 -1.59 14.93 -5.17
C SER A 57 -2.35 16.25 -5.18
N ARG A 58 -3.59 16.22 -4.72
CA ARG A 58 -4.46 17.39 -4.62
C ARG A 58 -5.43 17.28 -3.45
N VAL A 59 -5.98 18.42 -3.07
CA VAL A 59 -7.11 18.44 -2.14
C VAL A 59 -8.35 17.91 -2.86
N GLN A 60 -9.02 16.97 -2.24
CA GLN A 60 -10.25 16.38 -2.76
C GLN A 60 -11.25 16.08 -1.64
N ASP A 61 -12.51 16.15 -1.96
CA ASP A 61 -13.59 15.72 -1.06
C ASP A 61 -13.71 14.18 -1.13
N LEU A 62 -13.75 13.52 0.02
CA LEU A 62 -13.94 12.07 0.09
C LEU A 62 -15.35 11.61 -0.23
N ARG A 63 -16.37 12.45 -0.04
CA ARG A 63 -17.78 12.08 -0.21
C ARG A 63 -18.11 11.50 -1.58
N PRO A 64 -17.72 12.11 -2.72
CA PRO A 64 -17.97 11.53 -4.04
C PRO A 64 -17.30 10.18 -4.27
N LEU A 65 -16.15 9.93 -3.60
CA LEU A 65 -15.44 8.66 -3.71
C LEU A 65 -16.14 7.55 -2.92
N LEU A 66 -16.75 7.89 -1.79
CA LEU A 66 -17.46 6.95 -0.90
C LEU A 66 -18.89 6.66 -1.39
N GLY A 67 -19.52 7.62 -2.06
CA GLY A 67 -20.86 7.45 -2.64
C GLY A 67 -20.89 6.75 -4.00
N ALA A 68 -19.72 6.51 -4.60
CA ALA A 68 -19.64 5.75 -5.85
C ALA A 68 -19.80 4.25 -5.55
N GLU A 69 -20.82 3.63 -6.11
CA GLU A 69 -20.98 2.17 -6.03
C GLU A 69 -19.81 1.49 -6.74
N PRO A 70 -19.04 0.64 -6.04
CA PRO A 70 -17.98 -0.12 -6.70
C PRO A 70 -18.64 -1.19 -7.58
N GLY A 71 -18.37 -1.13 -8.90
CA GLY A 71 -19.01 -1.99 -9.91
C GLY A 71 -18.89 -3.49 -9.68
N ASP A 72 -17.87 -3.94 -8.93
CA ASP A 72 -17.64 -5.36 -8.60
C ASP A 72 -18.44 -5.83 -7.35
N ALA A 73 -19.11 -4.93 -6.64
CA ALA A 73 -19.85 -5.25 -5.42
C ALA A 73 -21.37 -5.33 -5.64
N ALA A 74 -21.82 -5.60 -6.87
CA ALA A 74 -23.24 -5.68 -7.26
C ALA A 74 -24.07 -6.70 -6.42
N ALA A 75 -23.41 -7.59 -5.67
CA ALA A 75 -24.05 -8.55 -4.79
C ALA A 75 -24.42 -8.01 -3.41
N LEU A 76 -23.96 -6.82 -3.05
CA LEU A 76 -24.20 -6.19 -1.75
C LEU A 76 -25.16 -5.00 -1.86
N ARG A 77 -25.88 -4.73 -0.79
CA ARG A 77 -26.57 -3.44 -0.62
C ARG A 77 -25.64 -2.47 0.07
N PHE A 78 -25.73 -1.20 -0.30
CA PHE A 78 -24.93 -0.13 0.31
C PHE A 78 -25.84 0.80 1.11
N ASP A 79 -25.50 0.99 2.39
CA ASP A 79 -26.05 2.00 3.26
C ASP A 79 -24.98 3.06 3.51
N VAL A 80 -25.10 4.22 2.87
CA VAL A 80 -24.04 5.25 2.85
C VAL A 80 -24.50 6.46 3.66
N ASP A 81 -23.82 6.70 4.78
CA ASP A 81 -24.05 7.82 5.70
C ASP A 81 -22.84 8.78 5.66
N LEU A 82 -23.01 9.92 4.99
CA LEU A 82 -21.97 10.92 4.76
C LEU A 82 -22.34 12.25 5.43
N PRO A 83 -21.37 13.00 5.96
CA PRO A 83 -21.61 14.31 6.51
C PRO A 83 -22.08 15.28 5.41
N ALA A 84 -22.92 16.25 5.78
CA ALA A 84 -23.35 17.31 4.87
C ALA A 84 -22.17 18.20 4.42
N GLU A 85 -21.22 18.39 5.32
CA GLU A 85 -20.01 19.18 5.08
C GLU A 85 -18.99 18.41 4.23
N ALA A 86 -18.18 19.14 3.44
CA ALA A 86 -17.08 18.57 2.69
C ALA A 86 -16.06 17.90 3.62
N VAL A 87 -15.52 16.77 3.18
CA VAL A 87 -14.46 16.04 3.88
C VAL A 87 -13.16 16.16 3.07
N PRO A 88 -12.48 17.32 3.15
CA PRO A 88 -11.30 17.58 2.34
C PRO A 88 -10.10 16.79 2.87
N VAL A 89 -9.47 16.01 2.00
CA VAL A 89 -8.21 15.32 2.27
C VAL A 89 -7.21 15.65 1.18
N PHE A 90 -5.92 15.68 1.56
CA PHE A 90 -4.85 15.85 0.59
C PHE A 90 -4.31 14.48 0.19
N GLY A 91 -4.30 14.19 -1.12
CA GLY A 91 -3.80 12.92 -1.57
C GLY A 91 -3.98 12.67 -3.07
N ILE A 92 -3.60 11.47 -3.49
CA ILE A 92 -3.67 11.00 -4.87
C ILE A 92 -5.04 10.33 -5.10
N PRO A 93 -5.91 10.89 -5.95
CA PRO A 93 -7.28 10.37 -6.12
C PRO A 93 -7.35 8.92 -6.60
N SER A 94 -6.43 8.50 -7.44
CA SER A 94 -6.37 7.12 -7.95
C SER A 94 -6.04 6.12 -6.84
N GLU A 95 -5.12 6.46 -5.93
CA GLU A 95 -4.77 5.60 -4.80
C GLU A 95 -5.91 5.47 -3.79
N LEU A 96 -6.57 6.58 -3.47
CA LEU A 96 -7.74 6.53 -2.59
C LEU A 96 -8.86 5.69 -3.19
N ARG A 97 -9.14 5.83 -4.49
CA ARG A 97 -10.10 4.94 -5.17
C ARG A 97 -9.66 3.47 -5.13
N GLU A 98 -8.38 3.19 -5.34
CA GLU A 98 -7.84 1.83 -5.24
C GLU A 98 -8.07 1.25 -3.84
N LEU A 99 -7.79 2.02 -2.78
CA LEU A 99 -8.03 1.59 -1.39
C LEU A 99 -9.51 1.24 -1.18
N LEU A 100 -10.42 2.15 -1.57
CA LEU A 100 -11.86 1.96 -1.42
C LEU A 100 -12.36 0.74 -2.20
N ALA A 101 -11.91 0.58 -3.45
CA ALA A 101 -12.24 -0.59 -4.27
C ALA A 101 -11.77 -1.91 -3.65
N LYS A 102 -10.58 -1.95 -3.03
CA LYS A 102 -10.08 -3.15 -2.35
C LYS A 102 -10.88 -3.50 -1.11
N VAL A 103 -11.34 -2.51 -0.33
CA VAL A 103 -12.23 -2.73 0.81
C VAL A 103 -13.57 -3.27 0.33
N ALA A 104 -14.16 -2.67 -0.71
CA ALA A 104 -15.43 -3.13 -1.27
C ALA A 104 -15.34 -4.55 -1.87
N ALA A 105 -14.25 -4.86 -2.59
CA ALA A 105 -14.01 -6.20 -3.13
C ALA A 105 -13.81 -7.24 -2.01
N HIS A 106 -13.17 -6.87 -0.89
CA HIS A 106 -13.11 -7.75 0.27
C HIS A 106 -14.50 -7.98 0.88
N ALA A 107 -15.28 -6.93 1.09
CA ALA A 107 -16.64 -7.04 1.60
C ALA A 107 -17.50 -7.97 0.71
N ALA A 108 -17.49 -7.76 -0.61
CA ALA A 108 -18.23 -8.60 -1.57
C ALA A 108 -17.84 -10.08 -1.55
N ARG A 109 -16.61 -10.40 -1.15
CA ARG A 109 -16.12 -11.77 -1.07
C ARG A 109 -16.49 -12.46 0.23
N VAL A 110 -16.54 -11.73 1.36
CA VAL A 110 -16.68 -12.31 2.69
C VAL A 110 -18.07 -12.17 3.30
N MET A 111 -18.87 -11.21 2.81
CA MET A 111 -20.25 -11.00 3.24
C MET A 111 -21.21 -11.89 2.43
N ALA A 112 -22.36 -12.16 3.01
CA ALA A 112 -23.41 -12.93 2.32
C ALA A 112 -23.97 -12.12 1.13
N ALA A 113 -24.40 -12.82 0.08
CA ALA A 113 -25.09 -12.18 -1.04
C ALA A 113 -26.38 -11.48 -0.55
N GLY A 114 -26.54 -10.22 -0.93
CA GLY A 114 -27.65 -9.38 -0.48
C GLY A 114 -27.48 -8.76 0.91
N ALA A 115 -26.35 -9.01 1.59
CA ALA A 115 -26.04 -8.33 2.85
C ALA A 115 -25.80 -6.82 2.63
N THR A 116 -25.96 -6.05 3.71
CA THR A 116 -25.85 -4.60 3.70
C THR A 116 -24.50 -4.15 4.25
N LEU A 117 -23.68 -3.58 3.38
CA LEU A 117 -22.45 -2.89 3.78
C LEU A 117 -22.77 -1.43 4.13
N GLN A 118 -22.69 -1.10 5.40
CA GLN A 118 -22.76 0.28 5.83
C GLN A 118 -21.43 0.97 5.65
N VAL A 119 -21.45 2.16 5.06
CA VAL A 119 -20.28 3.05 4.89
C VAL A 119 -20.62 4.36 5.58
N ARG A 120 -20.00 4.63 6.71
CA ARG A 120 -20.22 5.87 7.46
C ARG A 120 -18.96 6.71 7.44
N ALA A 121 -19.07 7.98 7.04
CA ALA A 121 -18.00 8.95 7.14
C ALA A 121 -18.33 10.03 8.15
N ARG A 122 -17.35 10.45 8.94
CA ARG A 122 -17.48 11.54 9.91
C ARG A 122 -16.18 12.31 10.06
N ILE A 123 -16.27 13.51 10.61
CA ILE A 123 -15.11 14.32 10.98
C ILE A 123 -14.90 14.20 12.48
N GLU A 124 -13.72 13.76 12.90
CA GLU A 124 -13.32 13.68 14.29
C GLU A 124 -12.06 14.54 14.52
N GLY A 125 -12.28 15.74 15.06
CA GLY A 125 -11.21 16.71 15.25
C GLY A 125 -10.55 17.08 13.92
N THR A 126 -9.29 16.70 13.74
CA THR A 126 -8.51 16.97 12.50
C THR A 126 -8.46 15.77 11.56
N GLN A 127 -9.33 14.79 11.73
CA GLN A 127 -9.34 13.56 10.96
C GLN A 127 -10.68 13.31 10.27
N ALA A 128 -10.62 12.86 9.03
CA ALA A 128 -11.71 12.18 8.35
C ALA A 128 -11.69 10.71 8.78
N VAL A 129 -12.80 10.22 9.27
CA VAL A 129 -12.96 8.83 9.72
C VAL A 129 -14.02 8.18 8.86
N VAL A 130 -13.64 7.09 8.19
CA VAL A 130 -14.57 6.26 7.41
C VAL A 130 -14.65 4.90 8.05
N HIS A 131 -15.86 4.45 8.31
CA HIS A 131 -16.13 3.16 8.92
C HIS A 131 -16.98 2.30 7.99
N TRP A 132 -16.59 1.04 7.81
CA TRP A 132 -17.34 0.01 7.08
C TRP A 132 -17.80 -1.06 8.03
N ARG A 133 -19.08 -1.39 7.97
CA ARG A 133 -19.71 -2.38 8.84
C ARG A 133 -20.63 -3.29 8.03
N ASP A 134 -20.64 -4.55 8.39
CA ASP A 134 -21.64 -5.53 7.97
C ASP A 134 -22.85 -5.40 8.92
N LEU A 135 -23.98 -4.89 8.42
CA LEU A 135 -25.19 -4.71 9.24
C LEU A 135 -25.94 -6.02 9.51
N ASP A 136 -25.71 -7.02 8.67
CA ASP A 136 -26.38 -8.32 8.78
C ASP A 136 -25.53 -9.37 9.54
N ALA A 137 -24.39 -8.93 10.12
CA ALA A 137 -23.51 -9.85 10.84
C ALA A 137 -24.01 -10.16 12.25
N ASP A 138 -24.11 -11.45 12.56
CA ASP A 138 -24.54 -11.96 13.88
C ASP A 138 -23.41 -12.08 14.91
N SER A 139 -22.17 -11.76 14.55
CA SER A 139 -21.00 -11.93 15.40
C SER A 139 -20.33 -10.61 15.72
N GLU A 140 -19.74 -10.49 16.93
CA GLU A 140 -18.95 -9.32 17.33
C GLU A 140 -17.74 -9.08 16.44
N ARG A 141 -17.20 -10.15 15.82
CA ARG A 141 -16.08 -10.09 14.88
C ARG A 141 -16.46 -10.71 13.54
N PRO A 142 -17.20 -9.98 12.69
CA PRO A 142 -17.63 -10.46 11.39
C PRO A 142 -16.45 -10.70 10.43
N PRO A 143 -16.67 -11.49 9.36
CA PRO A 143 -15.62 -11.74 8.34
C PRO A 143 -15.03 -10.48 7.74
N LEU A 144 -15.82 -9.41 7.56
CA LEU A 144 -15.35 -8.10 7.10
C LEU A 144 -14.21 -7.55 7.97
N ALA A 145 -14.33 -7.64 9.30
CA ALA A 145 -13.33 -7.15 10.24
C ALA A 145 -12.02 -7.96 10.25
N ARG A 146 -11.99 -9.13 9.60
CA ARG A 146 -10.78 -9.99 9.51
C ARG A 146 -9.89 -9.66 8.33
N PHE A 147 -10.05 -8.50 7.71
CA PHE A 147 -9.29 -8.10 6.53
C PHE A 147 -7.77 -8.19 6.73
N PHE A 148 -7.28 -7.78 7.91
CA PHE A 148 -5.86 -7.78 8.25
C PHE A 148 -5.36 -9.12 8.80
N ASP A 149 -6.27 -10.00 9.21
CA ASP A 149 -6.00 -11.33 9.75
C ASP A 149 -6.52 -12.44 8.81
N ALA A 150 -6.74 -12.11 7.53
CA ALA A 150 -7.28 -13.06 6.57
C ALA A 150 -6.33 -14.26 6.38
N LEU A 151 -6.90 -15.45 6.23
CA LEU A 151 -6.12 -16.67 6.03
C LEU A 151 -5.64 -16.82 4.58
N ASP A 152 -6.30 -16.16 3.63
CA ASP A 152 -5.92 -16.21 2.23
C ASP A 152 -4.92 -15.13 1.84
N ALA A 153 -3.96 -15.49 1.00
CA ALA A 153 -2.88 -14.60 0.58
C ALA A 153 -3.36 -13.38 -0.22
N ALA A 154 -4.45 -13.48 -0.95
CA ALA A 154 -4.98 -12.40 -1.77
C ALA A 154 -5.61 -11.29 -0.90
N SER A 155 -6.36 -11.67 0.15
CA SER A 155 -6.87 -10.73 1.15
C SER A 155 -5.76 -10.02 1.88
N LEU A 156 -4.74 -10.77 2.37
CA LEU A 156 -3.59 -10.18 3.04
C LEU A 156 -2.80 -9.22 2.13
N ALA A 157 -2.63 -9.56 0.85
CA ALA A 157 -2.00 -8.67 -0.12
C ALA A 157 -2.81 -7.37 -0.30
N SER A 158 -4.14 -7.48 -0.39
CA SER A 158 -5.05 -6.33 -0.48
C SER A 158 -5.00 -5.46 0.77
N ALA A 159 -5.01 -6.06 1.96
CA ALA A 159 -4.90 -5.36 3.23
C ALA A 159 -3.59 -4.56 3.33
N ARG A 160 -2.45 -5.16 2.99
CA ARG A 160 -1.15 -4.48 2.96
C ARG A 160 -1.09 -3.31 1.96
N ILE A 161 -1.76 -3.44 0.81
CA ILE A 161 -1.88 -2.35 -0.15
C ILE A 161 -2.69 -1.20 0.47
N CYS A 162 -3.81 -1.50 1.13
CA CYS A 162 -4.63 -0.51 1.81
C CYS A 162 -3.86 0.20 2.94
N GLU A 163 -3.12 -0.53 3.78
CA GLU A 163 -2.27 0.04 4.82
C GLU A 163 -1.21 0.98 4.25
N ARG A 164 -0.53 0.55 3.18
CA ARG A 164 0.48 1.37 2.50
C ARG A 164 -0.13 2.64 1.91
N ILE A 165 -1.28 2.56 1.24
CA ILE A 165 -1.97 3.73 0.69
C ILE A 165 -2.38 4.66 1.82
N ALA A 166 -3.05 4.17 2.86
CA ALA A 166 -3.46 4.99 4.00
C ALA A 166 -2.25 5.68 4.65
N GLY A 167 -1.15 4.96 4.89
CA GLY A 167 0.09 5.50 5.46
C GLY A 167 0.73 6.59 4.61
N ARG A 168 0.71 6.45 3.27
CA ARG A 168 1.22 7.48 2.33
C ARG A 168 0.41 8.78 2.37
N HIS A 169 -0.85 8.68 2.75
CA HIS A 169 -1.76 9.82 2.96
C HIS A 169 -1.77 10.31 4.40
N GLY A 170 -0.79 9.92 5.22
CA GLY A 170 -0.65 10.32 6.62
C GLY A 170 -1.69 9.71 7.56
N GLY A 171 -2.44 8.71 7.09
CA GLY A 171 -3.50 8.05 7.83
C GLY A 171 -3.20 6.59 8.15
N ARG A 172 -4.23 5.86 8.53
CA ARG A 172 -4.18 4.43 8.83
C ARG A 172 -5.53 3.76 8.56
N ILE A 173 -5.50 2.48 8.24
CA ILE A 173 -6.69 1.62 8.17
C ILE A 173 -6.49 0.40 9.07
N TYR A 174 -7.52 0.00 9.80
CA TYR A 174 -7.45 -1.07 10.80
C TYR A 174 -8.86 -1.57 11.14
N SER A 175 -8.93 -2.71 11.82
CA SER A 175 -10.19 -3.21 12.38
C SER A 175 -10.44 -2.55 13.73
N ALA A 176 -11.63 -1.99 13.92
CA ALA A 176 -12.06 -1.38 15.18
C ALA A 176 -13.57 -1.56 15.38
N PRO A 177 -14.04 -1.58 16.63
CA PRO A 177 -15.45 -1.54 16.91
C PRO A 177 -16.03 -0.16 16.53
N ASP A 178 -17.28 -0.18 16.09
CA ASP A 178 -18.10 1.02 15.96
C ASP A 178 -18.71 1.44 17.31
N ASP A 179 -19.57 2.46 17.28
CA ASP A 179 -20.29 2.94 18.47
C ASP A 179 -21.23 1.87 19.08
N GLY A 180 -21.58 0.82 18.33
CA GLY A 180 -22.36 -0.34 18.77
C GLY A 180 -21.53 -1.52 19.25
N GLY A 181 -20.19 -1.41 19.27
CA GLY A 181 -19.28 -2.46 19.74
C GLY A 181 -18.97 -3.55 18.71
N VAL A 182 -19.59 -3.52 17.53
CA VAL A 182 -19.34 -4.49 16.46
C VAL A 182 -18.10 -4.09 15.69
N LEU A 183 -17.19 -5.03 15.47
CA LEU A 183 -15.97 -4.80 14.71
C LEU A 183 -16.28 -4.57 13.23
N GLY A 184 -15.67 -3.53 12.67
CA GLY A 184 -15.68 -3.23 11.26
C GLY A 184 -14.28 -2.81 10.79
N LEU A 185 -14.19 -2.18 9.62
CA LEU A 185 -12.98 -1.55 9.13
C LEU A 185 -13.05 -0.04 9.34
N THR A 186 -11.96 0.55 9.78
CA THR A 186 -11.87 2.01 10.01
C THR A 186 -10.67 2.58 9.28
N LEU A 187 -10.92 3.56 8.43
CA LEU A 187 -9.90 4.39 7.79
C LEU A 187 -9.89 5.77 8.45
N ARG A 188 -8.72 6.23 8.88
CA ARG A 188 -8.50 7.59 9.36
C ARG A 188 -7.51 8.29 8.44
N LEU A 189 -7.88 9.46 7.96
CA LEU A 189 -7.04 10.32 7.14
C LEU A 189 -7.01 11.72 7.75
N PRO A 190 -5.86 12.44 7.70
CA PRO A 190 -5.84 13.83 8.13
C PRO A 190 -6.71 14.68 7.21
N LEU A 191 -7.53 15.54 7.83
CA LEU A 191 -8.25 16.59 7.10
C LEU A 191 -7.25 17.60 6.55
N TYR A 192 -7.49 18.04 5.33
CA TYR A 192 -6.78 19.17 4.80
C TYR A 192 -7.33 20.46 5.40
N ALA A 193 -6.55 21.09 6.28
CA ALA A 193 -6.79 22.44 6.72
C ALA A 193 -5.89 23.36 5.88
N PRO A 194 -6.43 24.33 5.11
CA PRO A 194 -5.58 25.33 4.49
C PRO A 194 -4.83 26.05 5.60
N ALA A 195 -3.51 26.20 5.44
CA ALA A 195 -2.72 27.01 6.37
C ALA A 195 -3.37 28.39 6.42
N VAL A 196 -3.95 28.72 7.57
CA VAL A 196 -4.40 30.10 7.81
C VAL A 196 -3.15 30.94 7.68
N ALA A 197 -3.05 31.74 6.63
CA ALA A 197 -1.98 32.72 6.49
C ALA A 197 -1.99 33.50 7.80
N ALA A 198 -0.88 33.41 8.56
CA ALA A 198 -0.71 34.19 9.77
C ALA A 198 -0.87 35.65 9.35
N GLY A 199 -2.08 36.16 9.62
CA GLY A 199 -2.43 37.52 9.25
C GLY A 199 -1.40 38.45 9.85
N SER A 200 -0.85 39.32 9.03
CA SER A 200 -0.12 40.51 9.41
C SER A 200 -0.88 41.19 10.53
N VAL A 201 -0.32 41.12 11.71
CA VAL A 201 -0.69 42.03 12.80
C VAL A 201 -0.07 43.36 12.42
N ASP A 202 -0.91 44.27 11.93
CA ASP A 202 -0.58 45.71 11.86
C ASP A 202 -0.52 46.33 13.27
#